data_1115c95602eaefc75d7cdd3ecfdcd1e6
#
_entry.id   1115c95602eaefc75d7cdd3ecfdcd1e6
#
_cell.length_a   1.000
_cell.length_b   1.000
_cell.length_c   1.000
_cell.angle_alpha   90.00
_cell.angle_beta   90.00
_cell.angle_gamma   90.00
#
_symmetry.space_group_name_H-M   'P 1'
#
loop_
_entity.id
_entity.type
_entity.pdbx_description
1 polymer ?
#
loop_
_entity_poly.entity_id
_entity_poly.type
_entity_poly.pdbx_seq_one_letter_code
_entity_poly.pdbx_strand_id
1 'polypeptide(L)'
;MIKINVSKQTNYPISTVNLKNFLQKFFLEKGIVSDAEVFVSFVNEAKMKDIGKKYYRRSLASSAGKNDLRIHNVFSFVDSESMKFPGDKINLGEIVVCFPIVVKEANTEGKLIEEKVLELIEHSALHLLGINHEE
;
A
#
# COMPACT_ATOMS: atom_id res chain seq x y z
N MET A 1 -9.50 0.34 17.45
CA MET A 1 -10.13 0.25 16.14
C MET A 1 -9.18 0.79 15.07
N ILE A 2 -9.21 0.18 13.92
CA ILE A 2 -8.27 0.54 12.86
C ILE A 2 -8.93 1.49 11.90
N LYS A 3 -8.28 2.62 11.66
CA LYS A 3 -8.77 3.61 10.73
C LYS A 3 -8.06 3.45 9.39
N ILE A 4 -8.82 3.27 8.34
CA ILE A 4 -8.28 3.13 6.99
C ILE A 4 -8.57 4.41 6.25
N ASN A 5 -7.51 5.13 5.88
CA ASN A 5 -7.64 6.39 5.16
C ASN A 5 -7.35 6.14 3.70
N VAL A 6 -8.34 6.34 2.84
CA VAL A 6 -8.20 6.08 1.42
C VAL A 6 -8.27 7.38 0.66
N SER A 7 -7.30 7.61 -0.22
CA SER A 7 -7.35 8.77 -1.09
C SER A 7 -7.16 8.32 -2.53
N LYS A 8 -7.76 9.05 -3.46
CA LYS A 8 -7.65 8.76 -4.87
C LYS A 8 -7.23 10.03 -5.57
N GLN A 9 -6.23 9.92 -6.42
CA GLN A 9 -5.75 11.08 -7.15
C GLN A 9 -6.83 11.56 -8.13
N THR A 10 -7.59 10.63 -8.66
CA THR A 10 -8.73 10.96 -9.48
C THR A 10 -9.82 9.95 -9.17
N ASN A 11 -10.95 10.04 -9.85
CA ASN A 11 -12.11 9.22 -9.48
C ASN A 11 -12.01 7.82 -10.06
N TYR A 12 -11.09 7.05 -9.55
CA TYR A 12 -10.95 5.65 -9.98
C TYR A 12 -12.11 4.82 -9.46
N PRO A 13 -12.59 3.87 -10.26
CA PRO A 13 -13.76 3.06 -9.88
C PRO A 13 -13.40 1.92 -8.94
N ILE A 14 -13.05 2.28 -7.73
CA ILE A 14 -12.76 1.33 -6.68
C ILE A 14 -13.67 1.61 -5.50
N SER A 15 -14.25 0.58 -4.93
CA SER A 15 -15.14 0.75 -3.80
C SER A 15 -14.33 1.01 -2.54
N THR A 16 -14.39 2.24 -2.06
CA THR A 16 -13.71 2.61 -0.84
C THR A 16 -14.25 1.82 0.36
N VAL A 17 -15.56 1.60 0.37
CA VAL A 17 -16.19 0.88 1.47
C VAL A 17 -15.70 -0.55 1.52
N ASN A 18 -15.66 -1.22 0.37
CA ASN A 18 -15.20 -2.60 0.35
C ASN A 18 -13.75 -2.71 0.77
N LEU A 19 -12.93 -1.76 0.33
CA LEU A 19 -11.52 -1.76 0.66
C LEU A 19 -11.32 -1.57 2.16
N LYS A 20 -12.04 -0.62 2.75
CA LYS A 20 -11.93 -0.39 4.18
C LYS A 20 -12.35 -1.61 4.98
N ASN A 21 -13.46 -2.21 4.58
CA ASN A 21 -13.95 -3.39 5.29
C ASN A 21 -12.95 -4.54 5.19
N PHE A 22 -12.39 -4.71 4.00
CA PHE A 22 -11.41 -5.76 3.78
C PHE A 22 -10.20 -5.59 4.69
N LEU A 23 -9.66 -4.38 4.75
CA LEU A 23 -8.46 -4.15 5.54
C LEU A 23 -8.74 -4.19 7.03
N GLN A 24 -9.90 -3.70 7.47
CA GLN A 24 -10.24 -3.77 8.88
C GLN A 24 -10.32 -5.21 9.34
N LYS A 25 -10.96 -6.04 8.53
CA LYS A 25 -11.05 -7.45 8.87
C LYS A 25 -9.68 -8.12 8.83
N PHE A 26 -8.89 -7.78 7.82
CA PHE A 26 -7.57 -8.35 7.65
C PHE A 26 -6.68 -8.06 8.87
N PHE A 27 -6.61 -6.80 9.27
CA PHE A 27 -5.75 -6.44 10.39
C PHE A 27 -6.26 -7.01 11.70
N LEU A 28 -7.57 -7.07 11.87
CA LEU A 28 -8.12 -7.66 13.07
C LEU A 28 -7.76 -9.15 13.16
N GLU A 29 -7.84 -9.85 12.03
CA GLU A 29 -7.49 -11.26 12.01
C GLU A 29 -6.00 -11.47 12.25
N LYS A 30 -5.19 -10.47 11.99
CA LYS A 30 -3.75 -10.56 12.24
C LYS A 30 -3.40 -10.10 13.66
N GLY A 31 -4.39 -9.82 14.48
CA GLY A 31 -4.14 -9.52 15.88
C GLY A 31 -3.98 -8.06 16.22
N ILE A 32 -4.29 -7.16 15.30
CA ILE A 32 -4.19 -5.73 15.58
C ILE A 32 -5.47 -5.30 16.26
N VAL A 33 -5.43 -5.21 17.57
CA VAL A 33 -6.61 -4.84 18.35
C VAL A 33 -6.49 -3.44 18.93
N SER A 34 -5.33 -2.81 18.83
CA SER A 34 -5.14 -1.46 19.31
C SER A 34 -5.66 -0.46 18.30
N ASP A 35 -5.80 0.78 18.72
CA ASP A 35 -6.10 1.84 17.77
C ASP A 35 -4.93 1.99 16.82
N ALA A 36 -5.21 1.89 15.54
CA ALA A 36 -4.16 1.96 14.54
C ALA A 36 -4.69 2.66 13.31
N GLU A 37 -3.78 3.07 12.46
CA GLU A 37 -4.13 3.83 11.27
C GLU A 37 -3.25 3.41 10.12
N VAL A 38 -3.83 3.36 8.92
CA VAL A 38 -3.07 3.05 7.72
C VAL A 38 -3.62 3.93 6.60
N PHE A 39 -2.75 4.31 5.68
CA PHE A 39 -3.12 5.15 4.55
C PHE A 39 -2.99 4.38 3.26
N VAL A 40 -3.98 4.50 2.40
CA VAL A 40 -3.97 3.85 1.08
C VAL A 40 -4.25 4.92 0.04
N SER A 41 -3.37 5.05 -0.95
CA SER A 41 -3.52 6.06 -1.99
C SER A 41 -3.51 5.42 -3.36
N PHE A 42 -4.41 5.88 -4.23
CA PHE A 42 -4.44 5.42 -5.61
C PHE A 42 -3.98 6.57 -6.50
N VAL A 43 -2.95 6.33 -7.29
CA VAL A 43 -2.31 7.38 -8.06
C VAL A 43 -2.13 6.95 -9.52
N ASN A 44 -1.78 7.92 -10.37
CA ASN A 44 -1.52 7.62 -11.77
C ASN A 44 -0.05 7.28 -11.97
N GLU A 45 0.31 6.98 -13.21
CA GLU A 45 1.67 6.53 -13.50
C GLU A 45 2.71 7.60 -13.25
N ALA A 46 2.40 8.85 -13.59
CA ALA A 46 3.36 9.92 -13.38
C ALA A 46 3.67 10.11 -11.91
N LYS A 47 2.64 10.08 -11.08
CA LYS A 47 2.84 10.23 -9.63
C LYS A 47 3.59 9.04 -9.07
N MET A 48 3.27 7.84 -9.53
CA MET A 48 3.94 6.65 -9.06
C MET A 48 5.42 6.67 -9.42
N LYS A 49 5.73 7.15 -10.61
CA LYS A 49 7.11 7.25 -11.05
C LYS A 49 7.87 8.24 -10.16
N ASP A 50 7.22 9.34 -9.83
CA ASP A 50 7.83 10.34 -8.97
C ASP A 50 8.10 9.77 -7.58
N ILE A 51 7.14 9.04 -7.04
CA ILE A 51 7.30 8.40 -5.74
C ILE A 51 8.42 7.38 -5.80
N GLY A 52 8.52 6.62 -6.88
CA GLY A 52 9.58 5.65 -7.04
C GLY A 52 10.95 6.29 -7.04
N LYS A 53 11.10 7.41 -7.70
CA LYS A 53 12.37 8.11 -7.71
C LYS A 53 12.78 8.55 -6.32
N LYS A 54 11.82 9.06 -5.57
CA LYS A 54 12.12 9.49 -4.20
C LYS A 54 12.45 8.31 -3.31
N TYR A 55 11.75 7.21 -3.51
CA TYR A 55 12.00 6.01 -2.73
C TYR A 55 13.41 5.48 -2.98
N TYR A 56 13.82 5.40 -4.24
CA TYR A 56 15.15 4.90 -4.54
C TYR A 56 16.22 5.86 -4.12
N ARG A 57 15.94 7.14 -4.15
CA ARG A 57 16.91 8.11 -3.69
C ARG A 57 17.18 7.92 -2.20
N ARG A 58 16.13 7.63 -1.44
CA ARG A 58 16.30 7.40 -0.01
C ARG A 58 17.08 6.14 0.29
N SER A 59 16.92 5.13 -0.54
CA SER A 59 17.57 3.87 -0.26
C SER A 59 18.87 3.69 -1.00
N LEU A 60 19.42 4.76 -1.55
CA LEU A 60 20.67 4.66 -2.27
C LEU A 60 21.79 4.11 -1.43
N ALA A 61 21.79 4.46 -0.16
CA ALA A 61 22.89 4.04 0.68
C ALA A 61 22.96 2.54 0.79
N SER A 62 21.82 1.87 0.76
CA SER A 62 21.83 0.44 0.94
C SER A 62 21.64 -0.29 -0.36
N SER A 63 21.37 0.41 -1.42
CA SER A 63 21.03 -0.28 -2.61
C SER A 63 22.21 -0.31 -3.51
N ALA A 64 22.21 -1.13 -4.44
CA ALA A 64 23.28 -1.20 -5.39
C ALA A 64 23.21 -0.09 -6.41
N GLY A 65 22.46 0.90 -6.15
CA GLY A 65 22.39 1.99 -7.08
C GLY A 65 21.64 1.66 -8.33
N LYS A 66 20.80 0.67 -8.30
CA LYS A 66 20.10 0.35 -9.47
C LYS A 66 19.11 1.39 -9.77
N ASN A 67 19.09 1.84 -10.97
CA ASN A 67 18.08 2.75 -11.41
C ASN A 67 16.98 1.94 -12.01
N ASP A 68 16.01 1.60 -11.23
CA ASP A 68 14.88 0.86 -11.73
C ASP A 68 13.88 1.86 -12.23
N LEU A 69 13.83 2.03 -13.53
CA LEU A 69 12.92 2.99 -14.15
C LEU A 69 11.54 2.44 -14.39
N ARG A 70 11.30 1.20 -13.99
CA ARG A 70 9.97 0.65 -14.17
C ARG A 70 8.98 1.38 -13.29
N ILE A 71 7.74 1.41 -13.73
CA ILE A 71 6.68 1.97 -12.92
C ILE A 71 6.08 0.83 -12.13
N HIS A 72 6.20 0.93 -10.82
CA HIS A 72 5.74 -0.14 -9.94
C HIS A 72 4.22 -0.10 -9.82
N ASN A 73 3.62 -1.25 -9.55
CA ASN A 73 2.18 -1.31 -9.34
C ASN A 73 1.80 -0.89 -7.93
N VAL A 74 2.67 -1.14 -6.96
CA VAL A 74 2.35 -0.81 -5.57
C VAL A 74 3.64 -0.58 -4.80
N PHE A 75 3.59 0.36 -3.87
CA PHE A 75 4.64 0.57 -2.88
C PHE A 75 4.00 0.49 -1.51
N SER A 76 4.75 -0.02 -0.56
CA SER A 76 4.31 0.01 0.83
C SER A 76 5.43 0.58 1.68
N PHE A 77 5.08 1.55 2.51
CA PHE A 77 6.04 2.24 3.35
C PHE A 77 5.66 2.04 4.81
N VAL A 78 6.52 1.38 5.54
CA VAL A 78 6.32 1.16 6.95
C VAL A 78 6.70 2.43 7.70
N ASP A 79 5.86 2.86 8.61
CA ASP A 79 6.19 4.02 9.40
C ASP A 79 6.95 3.58 10.62
N SER A 80 8.24 3.36 10.45
CA SER A 80 9.06 2.88 11.54
C SER A 80 9.41 3.97 12.53
N GLU A 81 9.06 5.20 12.20
CA GLU A 81 9.32 6.28 13.12
C GLU A 81 8.09 6.76 13.81
N SER A 82 7.10 5.93 13.86
CA SER A 82 5.89 6.33 14.51
C SER A 82 5.97 6.12 16.01
N MET A 83 7.15 6.36 16.56
CA MET A 83 7.27 6.30 18.00
C MET A 83 6.38 7.35 18.56
N LYS A 84 5.31 6.97 19.13
CA LYS A 84 4.33 7.92 19.61
C LYS A 84 4.33 7.96 21.12
N PHE A 85 3.72 9.00 21.63
CA PHE A 85 3.49 9.04 23.04
C PHE A 85 2.52 7.95 23.43
N PRO A 86 2.56 7.50 24.66
CA PRO A 86 1.62 6.49 25.11
C PRO A 86 0.20 6.96 24.87
N GLY A 87 -0.61 6.12 24.28
CA GLY A 87 -1.98 6.45 24.01
C GLY A 87 -2.26 6.94 22.61
N ASP A 88 -1.20 7.26 21.87
CA ASP A 88 -1.40 7.67 20.49
C ASP A 88 -1.68 6.46 19.62
N LYS A 89 -2.32 6.71 18.48
CA LYS A 89 -2.56 5.65 17.53
C LYS A 89 -1.27 5.15 16.94
N ILE A 90 -1.28 3.88 16.62
CA ILE A 90 -0.17 3.26 15.92
C ILE A 90 -0.34 3.55 14.44
N ASN A 91 0.68 4.12 13.80
CA ASN A 91 0.64 4.34 12.37
C ASN A 91 1.31 3.17 11.70
N LEU A 92 0.52 2.34 11.01
CA LEU A 92 1.05 1.13 10.38
C LEU A 92 1.84 1.45 9.12
N GLY A 93 1.52 2.54 8.45
CA GLY A 93 2.25 2.91 7.26
C GLY A 93 1.32 3.31 6.13
N GLU A 94 1.88 3.27 4.93
CA GLU A 94 1.16 3.75 3.76
C GLU A 94 1.32 2.78 2.61
N ILE A 95 0.24 2.56 1.88
CA ILE A 95 0.23 1.73 0.68
C ILE A 95 -0.15 2.64 -0.49
N VAL A 96 0.68 2.67 -1.52
CA VAL A 96 0.42 3.49 -2.70
C VAL A 96 0.26 2.58 -3.90
N VAL A 97 -0.86 2.69 -4.59
CA VAL A 97 -1.21 1.81 -5.69
C VAL A 97 -1.31 2.62 -6.98
N CYS A 98 -0.62 2.15 -8.02
CA CYS A 98 -0.72 2.78 -9.33
C CYS A 98 -1.89 2.15 -10.08
N PHE A 99 -3.02 2.83 -10.08
CA PHE A 99 -4.24 2.23 -10.60
C PHE A 99 -4.16 1.85 -12.08
N PRO A 100 -3.61 2.69 -12.97
CA PRO A 100 -3.55 2.29 -14.39
C PRO A 100 -2.72 1.03 -14.62
N ILE A 101 -1.66 0.83 -13.86
CA ILE A 101 -0.85 -0.37 -14.00
C ILE A 101 -1.64 -1.59 -13.53
N VAL A 102 -2.40 -1.42 -12.43
CA VAL A 102 -3.20 -2.52 -11.91
C VAL A 102 -4.26 -2.94 -12.92
N VAL A 103 -4.86 -1.96 -13.62
CA VAL A 103 -5.84 -2.29 -14.64
C VAL A 103 -5.21 -3.13 -15.74
N LYS A 104 -4.01 -2.75 -16.18
CA LYS A 104 -3.33 -3.51 -17.22
C LYS A 104 -3.01 -4.93 -16.76
N GLU A 105 -2.55 -5.05 -15.54
CA GLU A 105 -2.20 -6.37 -15.02
C GLU A 105 -3.42 -7.25 -14.84
N ALA A 106 -4.52 -6.66 -14.36
CA ALA A 106 -5.74 -7.43 -14.19
C ALA A 106 -6.24 -7.95 -15.54
N ASN A 107 -6.18 -7.10 -16.56
CA ASN A 107 -6.61 -7.51 -17.88
C ASN A 107 -5.72 -8.63 -18.41
N THR A 108 -4.43 -8.52 -18.22
CA THR A 108 -3.50 -9.55 -18.68
C THR A 108 -3.72 -10.87 -17.96
N GLU A 109 -4.06 -10.80 -16.68
CA GLU A 109 -4.23 -12.01 -15.88
C GLU A 109 -5.65 -12.56 -15.91
N GLY A 110 -6.56 -11.86 -16.58
CA GLY A 110 -7.93 -12.32 -16.62
C GLY A 110 -8.66 -12.17 -15.32
N LYS A 111 -8.28 -11.19 -14.52
CA LYS A 111 -8.90 -10.95 -13.22
C LYS A 111 -9.74 -9.69 -13.25
N LEU A 112 -10.69 -9.62 -12.34
CA LEU A 112 -11.42 -8.39 -12.14
C LEU A 112 -10.47 -7.36 -11.53
N ILE A 113 -10.68 -6.10 -11.85
CA ILE A 113 -9.80 -5.05 -11.35
C ILE A 113 -9.83 -5.00 -9.83
N GLU A 114 -11.02 -5.09 -9.24
CA GLU A 114 -11.12 -5.05 -7.80
C GLU A 114 -10.42 -6.25 -7.15
N GLU A 115 -10.50 -7.39 -7.79
CA GLU A 115 -9.83 -8.59 -7.30
C GLU A 115 -8.31 -8.38 -7.27
N LYS A 116 -7.79 -7.81 -8.34
CA LYS A 116 -6.35 -7.54 -8.42
C LYS A 116 -5.93 -6.49 -7.38
N VAL A 117 -6.75 -5.46 -7.19
CA VAL A 117 -6.45 -4.45 -6.19
C VAL A 117 -6.37 -5.06 -4.80
N LEU A 118 -7.35 -5.88 -4.44
CA LEU A 118 -7.36 -6.47 -3.11
C LEU A 118 -6.18 -7.42 -2.91
N GLU A 119 -5.80 -8.12 -3.97
CA GLU A 119 -4.65 -9.01 -3.89
C GLU A 119 -3.37 -8.22 -3.57
N LEU A 120 -3.16 -7.10 -4.26
CA LEU A 120 -1.98 -6.29 -4.02
C LEU A 120 -2.03 -5.60 -2.66
N ILE A 121 -3.21 -5.17 -2.25
CA ILE A 121 -3.37 -4.51 -0.97
C ILE A 121 -3.08 -5.49 0.17
N GLU A 122 -3.54 -6.72 0.04
CA GLU A 122 -3.28 -7.72 1.07
C GLU A 122 -1.79 -7.99 1.20
N HIS A 123 -1.12 -8.14 0.07
CA HIS A 123 0.31 -8.38 0.06
C HIS A 123 1.06 -7.23 0.72
N SER A 124 0.67 -6.00 0.38
CA SER A 124 1.29 -4.83 0.96
C SER A 124 1.02 -4.70 2.45
N ALA A 125 -0.19 -5.05 2.87
CA ALA A 125 -0.53 -4.99 4.29
C ALA A 125 0.31 -5.97 5.10
N LEU A 126 0.60 -7.14 4.52
CA LEU A 126 1.48 -8.08 5.20
C LEU A 126 2.87 -7.49 5.38
N HIS A 127 3.36 -6.77 4.37
CA HIS A 127 4.64 -6.09 4.49
C HIS A 127 4.64 -5.07 5.62
N LEU A 128 3.54 -4.34 5.76
CA LEU A 128 3.46 -3.34 6.83
C LEU A 128 3.53 -3.98 8.20
N LEU A 129 3.12 -5.23 8.32
CA LEU A 129 3.19 -5.96 9.57
C LEU A 129 4.51 -6.70 9.74
N GLY A 130 5.41 -6.57 8.77
CA GLY A 130 6.71 -7.23 8.85
C GLY A 130 6.69 -8.69 8.50
N ILE A 131 5.62 -9.16 7.88
CA ILE A 131 5.51 -10.56 7.50
C ILE A 131 6.03 -10.72 6.08
N ASN A 132 7.06 -11.56 5.91
CA ASN A 132 7.59 -11.82 4.62
C ASN A 132 6.91 -12.96 3.98
N HIS A 133 6.52 -12.77 2.75
CA HIS A 133 6.02 -13.83 1.98
C HIS A 133 7.11 -14.39 1.19
N GLU A 134 7.82 -15.22 1.73
CA GLU A 134 8.88 -15.70 1.05
C GLU A 134 8.49 -16.75 0.27
N GLU A 135 8.63 -16.94 -0.73
CA GLU A 135 8.18 -17.99 -1.37
C GLU A 135 8.90 -18.66 -2.05
#